data_636388175b8f155c12a707fe3eb2ee43
#
_entry.id   636388175b8f155c12a707fe3eb2ee43
#
_cell.length_a   1.000
_cell.length_b   1.000
_cell.length_c   1.000
_cell.angle_alpha   90.00
_cell.angle_beta   90.00
_cell.angle_gamma   90.00
#
_symmetry.space_group_name_H-M   'P 1'
#
loop_
_entity.id
_entity.type
_entity.pdbx_description
1 polymer ?
#
loop_
_entity_poly.entity_id
_entity_poly.type
_entity_poly.pdbx_seq_one_letter_code
_entity_poly.pdbx_strand_id
1 'polypeptide(L)'
;MTAYETVIGLEVHVELATKSKIFCSCTNGSDAEPNTHVCPACCGMPGMLPVANRQVINLGMTAGMMLNCHINRTTTFDKKSYYYPDLPASYQTTQWFAPIAVNGYVTIQTEDGPKDIRVKQIHMEEDAGKLVHDNWSYTSLVNFNRTSVPLIEIVSQPDLRSADEVVAYLERLRSLLRFAKVSGARMEKGTMRADVNLSVRPAGSTELGVRTEMKNMASIAAIRRAIEYETARHIDAIENGTEELVQETRGWNDDAGKSFAMRNKETAGDYRYFPDPNIMPIVIDDEWYDSIHASLPELPEVKREHYVTSVGLSDYDADMLTQSRAFCDCFEGAMAAGAAPKEAANWIITNCAGVLNKRGMTSDELPVPGSALGQLIGLVGDGKVSNANGKRLLETLFDLDAQGESIPEDMAAFAEAEGLLNSSDTGALEAVVAAVIAADPETAQAYRDGREKALNPLFGACMKQLKGKCDTQVLRNLLIEELKK
;
A
#
# COMPACT_ATOMS: atom_id res chain seq x y z
N MET A 1 -28.53 -32.87 -11.78
CA MET A 1 -27.90 -31.67 -12.33
C MET A 1 -26.40 -31.93 -12.37
N THR A 2 -25.78 -31.73 -13.51
CA THR A 2 -24.33 -31.86 -13.63
C THR A 2 -23.71 -30.76 -12.77
N ALA A 3 -22.82 -31.10 -11.84
CA ALA A 3 -22.09 -30.09 -11.10
C ALA A 3 -21.03 -29.46 -12.00
N TYR A 4 -20.89 -28.12 -11.97
CA TYR A 4 -19.89 -27.40 -12.74
C TYR A 4 -18.85 -26.82 -11.81
N GLU A 5 -17.62 -26.66 -12.30
CA GLU A 5 -16.57 -25.89 -11.65
C GLU A 5 -16.07 -24.78 -12.55
N THR A 6 -15.80 -23.63 -11.96
CA THR A 6 -15.18 -22.50 -12.64
C THR A 6 -13.67 -22.67 -12.60
N VAL A 7 -12.99 -22.35 -13.69
CA VAL A 7 -11.52 -22.36 -13.80
C VAL A 7 -11.06 -20.96 -14.17
N ILE A 8 -10.26 -20.35 -13.30
CA ILE A 8 -9.89 -18.95 -13.43
C ILE A 8 -8.37 -18.80 -13.37
N GLY A 9 -7.84 -18.01 -14.30
CA GLY A 9 -6.49 -17.45 -14.28
C GLY A 9 -6.53 -15.93 -14.33
N LEU A 10 -5.50 -15.28 -13.81
CA LEU A 10 -5.41 -13.83 -13.73
C LEU A 10 -4.16 -13.30 -14.42
N GLU A 11 -4.31 -12.15 -15.06
CA GLU A 11 -3.22 -11.28 -15.53
C GLU A 11 -3.30 -9.99 -14.73
N VAL A 12 -2.29 -9.74 -13.87
CA VAL A 12 -2.31 -8.60 -12.96
C VAL A 12 -1.18 -7.64 -13.31
N HIS A 13 -1.55 -6.46 -13.81
CA HIS A 13 -0.62 -5.37 -14.11
C HIS A 13 -0.43 -4.48 -12.90
N VAL A 14 0.82 -4.16 -12.57
CA VAL A 14 1.17 -3.37 -11.40
C VAL A 14 2.21 -2.31 -11.77
N GLU A 15 1.89 -1.03 -11.55
CA GLU A 15 2.85 0.06 -11.71
C GLU A 15 3.91 0.01 -10.61
N LEU A 16 5.19 0.08 -11.01
CA LEU A 16 6.32 0.02 -10.10
C LEU A 16 6.63 1.39 -9.47
N ALA A 17 6.96 1.39 -8.18
CA ALA A 17 7.26 2.57 -7.39
C ALA A 17 8.66 3.14 -7.66
N THR A 18 8.94 3.51 -8.92
CA THR A 18 10.19 4.14 -9.31
C THR A 18 10.06 5.66 -9.41
N LYS A 19 11.17 6.38 -9.30
CA LYS A 19 11.19 7.84 -9.50
C LYS A 19 11.13 8.26 -10.96
N SER A 20 11.61 7.40 -11.86
CA SER A 20 11.63 7.66 -13.30
C SER A 20 11.04 6.49 -14.08
N LYS A 21 10.68 6.76 -15.33
CA LYS A 21 10.11 5.79 -16.27
C LYS A 21 11.07 4.64 -16.58
N ILE A 22 10.57 3.58 -17.23
CA ILE A 22 11.34 2.36 -17.50
C ILE A 22 12.51 2.59 -18.45
N PHE A 23 12.35 3.44 -19.48
CA PHE A 23 13.35 3.60 -20.54
C PHE A 23 13.86 5.04 -20.70
N CYS A 24 13.52 5.97 -19.80
CA CYS A 24 14.01 7.34 -19.83
C CYS A 24 14.01 7.95 -18.41
N SER A 25 14.57 9.16 -18.29
CA SER A 25 14.68 9.90 -17.02
C SER A 25 13.45 10.74 -16.66
N CYS A 26 12.37 10.73 -17.45
CA CYS A 26 11.15 11.46 -17.10
C CYS A 26 10.60 10.96 -15.78
N THR A 27 10.01 11.86 -15.01
CA THR A 27 9.36 11.52 -13.75
C THR A 27 8.27 10.47 -13.99
N ASN A 28 8.28 9.43 -13.15
CA ASN A 28 7.21 8.44 -13.12
C ASN A 28 6.00 9.03 -12.39
N GLY A 29 4.81 8.96 -13.01
CA GLY A 29 3.56 9.47 -12.47
C GLY A 29 2.67 10.08 -13.54
N SER A 30 1.38 9.82 -13.43
CA SER A 30 0.36 10.25 -14.40
C SER A 30 -0.43 11.49 -13.97
N ASP A 31 -0.27 11.97 -12.73
CA ASP A 31 -1.12 12.99 -12.11
C ASP A 31 -0.75 14.45 -12.49
N ALA A 32 0.31 14.63 -13.29
CA ALA A 32 0.72 15.95 -13.78
C ALA A 32 -0.14 16.42 -14.96
N GLU A 33 -0.04 17.73 -15.27
CA GLU A 33 -0.66 18.31 -16.46
C GLU A 33 -0.33 17.48 -17.71
N PRO A 34 -1.29 17.25 -18.62
CA PRO A 34 -1.10 16.37 -19.78
C PRO A 34 0.14 16.74 -20.61
N ASN A 35 0.90 15.72 -20.96
CA ASN A 35 2.11 15.82 -21.81
C ASN A 35 3.24 16.70 -21.26
N THR A 36 3.33 16.84 -19.92
CA THR A 36 4.43 17.58 -19.26
C THR A 36 5.55 16.66 -18.78
N HIS A 37 5.27 15.37 -18.51
CA HIS A 37 6.25 14.35 -18.13
C HIS A 37 6.65 13.48 -19.32
N VAL A 38 7.12 14.12 -20.38
CA VAL A 38 7.48 13.46 -21.65
C VAL A 38 8.82 13.94 -22.17
N CYS A 39 9.50 13.08 -22.91
CA CYS A 39 10.73 13.40 -23.65
C CYS A 39 10.71 12.70 -25.02
N PRO A 40 11.65 13.03 -25.92
CA PRO A 40 11.72 12.38 -27.23
C PRO A 40 11.77 10.85 -27.18
N ALA A 41 12.37 10.24 -26.14
CA ALA A 41 12.45 8.79 -26.01
C ALA A 41 11.07 8.16 -25.73
N CYS A 42 10.35 8.59 -24.68
CA CYS A 42 9.02 8.05 -24.37
C CYS A 42 7.92 8.50 -25.36
N CYS A 43 8.18 9.54 -26.18
CA CYS A 43 7.32 9.89 -27.31
C CYS A 43 7.66 9.13 -28.61
N GLY A 44 8.58 8.16 -28.58
CA GLY A 44 8.93 7.35 -29.74
C GLY A 44 9.52 8.13 -30.91
N MET A 45 10.20 9.25 -30.64
CA MET A 45 10.76 10.09 -31.71
C MET A 45 11.90 9.36 -32.47
N PRO A 46 11.99 9.51 -33.78
CA PRO A 46 13.05 8.86 -34.58
C PRO A 46 14.46 9.17 -34.06
N GLY A 47 15.28 8.14 -33.93
CA GLY A 47 16.68 8.25 -33.50
C GLY A 47 16.88 8.18 -31.97
N MET A 48 15.82 8.15 -31.18
CA MET A 48 15.91 7.95 -29.73
C MET A 48 15.99 6.47 -29.40
N LEU A 49 16.85 6.15 -28.41
CA LEU A 49 17.04 4.78 -27.93
C LEU A 49 16.61 4.65 -26.45
N PRO A 50 16.03 3.51 -26.07
CA PRO A 50 15.65 3.22 -24.70
C PRO A 50 16.89 2.95 -23.82
N VAL A 51 16.85 3.38 -22.56
CA VAL A 51 17.85 3.04 -21.54
C VAL A 51 17.12 2.42 -20.35
N ALA A 52 17.37 1.14 -20.10
CA ALA A 52 16.68 0.40 -19.04
C ALA A 52 16.98 0.95 -17.63
N ASN A 53 15.96 1.21 -16.88
CA ASN A 53 16.04 1.68 -15.49
C ASN A 53 16.38 0.51 -14.55
N ARG A 54 17.56 0.54 -13.90
CA ARG A 54 17.99 -0.50 -12.97
C ARG A 54 17.00 -0.74 -11.82
N GLN A 55 16.33 0.31 -11.34
CA GLN A 55 15.37 0.16 -10.24
C GLN A 55 14.12 -0.63 -10.65
N VAL A 56 13.72 -0.57 -11.92
CA VAL A 56 12.63 -1.42 -12.44
C VAL A 56 13.00 -2.90 -12.34
N ILE A 57 14.26 -3.24 -12.70
CA ILE A 57 14.77 -4.61 -12.61
C ILE A 57 14.84 -5.06 -11.14
N ASN A 58 15.33 -4.19 -10.24
CA ASN A 58 15.36 -4.45 -8.80
C ASN A 58 13.96 -4.78 -8.27
N LEU A 59 12.96 -3.95 -8.60
CA LEU A 59 11.58 -4.16 -8.14
C LEU A 59 10.93 -5.38 -8.79
N GLY A 60 11.25 -5.68 -10.05
CA GLY A 60 10.83 -6.92 -10.72
C GLY A 60 11.39 -8.18 -10.03
N MET A 61 12.69 -8.17 -9.67
CA MET A 61 13.31 -9.25 -8.88
C MET A 61 12.68 -9.36 -7.49
N THR A 62 12.49 -8.22 -6.81
CA THR A 62 11.84 -8.18 -5.48
C THR A 62 10.45 -8.81 -5.55
N ALA A 63 9.62 -8.40 -6.53
CA ALA A 63 8.30 -9.01 -6.73
C ALA A 63 8.40 -10.51 -6.98
N GLY A 64 9.30 -10.94 -7.87
CA GLY A 64 9.52 -12.35 -8.15
C GLY A 64 9.89 -13.16 -6.90
N MET A 65 10.84 -12.68 -6.11
CA MET A 65 11.26 -13.33 -4.87
C MET A 65 10.14 -13.38 -3.82
N MET A 66 9.37 -12.28 -3.66
CA MET A 66 8.21 -12.23 -2.73
C MET A 66 7.08 -13.18 -3.14
N LEU A 67 7.00 -13.55 -4.42
CA LEU A 67 6.02 -14.50 -4.97
C LEU A 67 6.62 -15.89 -5.20
N ASN A 68 7.73 -16.21 -4.54
CA ASN A 68 8.42 -17.50 -4.59
C ASN A 68 8.81 -17.94 -6.01
N CYS A 69 9.04 -17.01 -6.92
CA CYS A 69 9.44 -17.30 -8.28
C CYS A 69 10.95 -17.57 -8.40
N HIS A 70 11.29 -18.36 -9.42
CA HIS A 70 12.67 -18.45 -9.90
C HIS A 70 13.01 -17.19 -10.71
N ILE A 71 14.10 -16.50 -10.36
CA ILE A 71 14.59 -15.32 -11.09
C ILE A 71 15.51 -15.78 -12.22
N ASN A 72 15.19 -15.37 -13.46
CA ASN A 72 16.02 -15.62 -14.61
C ASN A 72 17.28 -14.76 -14.55
N ARG A 73 18.45 -15.41 -14.55
CA ARG A 73 19.77 -14.73 -14.48
C ARG A 73 20.14 -13.97 -15.75
N THR A 74 19.49 -14.28 -16.85
CA THR A 74 19.55 -13.49 -18.09
C THR A 74 18.15 -13.24 -18.56
N THR A 75 17.80 -11.97 -18.72
CA THR A 75 16.47 -11.54 -19.16
C THR A 75 16.59 -10.56 -20.32
N THR A 76 15.62 -10.55 -21.22
CA THR A 76 15.60 -9.71 -22.43
C THR A 76 14.29 -8.95 -22.53
N PHE A 77 14.33 -7.82 -23.19
CA PHE A 77 13.12 -7.16 -23.64
C PHE A 77 12.80 -7.49 -25.09
N ASP A 78 11.52 -7.53 -25.40
CA ASP A 78 10.96 -7.87 -26.69
C ASP A 78 10.00 -6.78 -27.15
N LYS A 79 9.85 -6.59 -28.45
CA LYS A 79 8.86 -5.70 -29.05
C LYS A 79 7.57 -6.48 -29.34
N LYS A 80 6.48 -6.00 -28.76
CA LYS A 80 5.11 -6.42 -29.07
C LYS A 80 4.53 -5.42 -30.07
N SER A 81 4.48 -5.82 -31.34
CA SER A 81 4.11 -4.92 -32.43
C SER A 81 2.60 -4.84 -32.58
N TYR A 82 2.02 -3.70 -32.26
CA TYR A 82 0.62 -3.36 -32.58
C TYR A 82 0.49 -1.85 -32.72
N TYR A 83 -0.50 -1.42 -33.48
CA TYR A 83 -0.72 -0.01 -33.74
C TYR A 83 -1.94 0.50 -32.95
N TYR A 84 -1.69 1.49 -32.10
CA TYR A 84 -2.75 2.20 -31.39
C TYR A 84 -2.31 3.65 -31.10
N PRO A 85 -3.24 4.64 -31.04
CA PRO A 85 -2.87 6.05 -30.92
C PRO A 85 -2.08 6.41 -29.65
N ASP A 86 -2.20 5.65 -28.57
CA ASP A 86 -1.47 5.85 -27.32
C ASP A 86 -0.13 5.11 -27.25
N LEU A 87 0.25 4.42 -28.31
CA LEU A 87 1.56 3.81 -28.51
C LEU A 87 2.39 4.59 -29.53
N PRO A 88 3.16 5.61 -29.11
CA PRO A 88 3.85 6.51 -30.03
C PRO A 88 4.91 5.80 -30.88
N ALA A 89 5.52 4.73 -30.38
CA ALA A 89 6.52 3.93 -31.11
C ALA A 89 5.89 2.84 -32.01
N SER A 90 4.56 2.65 -32.00
CA SER A 90 3.83 1.58 -32.68
C SER A 90 4.20 0.15 -32.21
N TYR A 91 4.81 0.02 -31.05
CA TYR A 91 5.05 -1.22 -30.33
C TYR A 91 5.08 -0.94 -28.82
N GLN A 92 4.87 -1.98 -28.04
CA GLN A 92 5.11 -1.97 -26.58
C GLN A 92 6.36 -2.79 -26.31
N THR A 93 7.27 -2.27 -25.51
CA THR A 93 8.41 -3.03 -25.00
C THR A 93 7.96 -3.85 -23.79
N THR A 94 8.16 -5.15 -23.87
CA THR A 94 7.73 -6.14 -22.85
C THR A 94 8.76 -7.27 -22.77
N GLN A 95 8.45 -8.36 -22.07
CA GLN A 95 9.29 -9.55 -21.99
C GLN A 95 8.47 -10.80 -22.35
N TRP A 96 8.68 -11.32 -23.55
CA TRP A 96 7.98 -12.52 -24.03
C TRP A 96 8.82 -13.79 -23.88
N PHE A 97 10.08 -13.74 -24.36
CA PHE A 97 10.92 -14.93 -24.42
C PHE A 97 11.67 -15.21 -23.12
N ALA A 98 12.11 -14.18 -22.41
CA ALA A 98 12.88 -14.31 -21.19
C ALA A 98 12.36 -13.35 -20.09
N PRO A 99 11.21 -13.64 -19.49
CA PRO A 99 10.66 -12.81 -18.41
C PRO A 99 11.59 -12.79 -17.19
N ILE A 100 11.45 -11.77 -16.34
CA ILE A 100 12.31 -11.61 -15.15
C ILE A 100 12.17 -12.77 -14.16
N ALA A 101 10.97 -13.32 -14.00
CA ALA A 101 10.72 -14.38 -13.03
C ALA A 101 9.67 -15.38 -13.55
N VAL A 102 9.80 -16.64 -13.12
CA VAL A 102 8.93 -17.76 -13.54
C VAL A 102 8.66 -18.73 -12.40
N ASN A 103 7.59 -19.51 -12.53
CA ASN A 103 7.29 -20.69 -11.70
C ASN A 103 7.26 -20.40 -10.19
N GLY A 104 6.50 -19.39 -9.79
CA GLY A 104 6.27 -19.08 -8.39
C GLY A 104 4.90 -19.54 -7.87
N TYR A 105 4.57 -19.06 -6.67
CA TYR A 105 3.24 -19.28 -6.08
C TYR A 105 2.91 -18.21 -5.04
N VAL A 106 1.62 -18.03 -4.80
CA VAL A 106 1.06 -17.22 -3.71
C VAL A 106 0.11 -18.08 -2.90
N THR A 107 0.37 -18.23 -1.61
CA THR A 107 -0.54 -18.97 -0.71
C THR A 107 -1.68 -18.05 -0.28
N ILE A 108 -2.90 -18.49 -0.49
CA ILE A 108 -4.14 -17.86 -0.03
C ILE A 108 -4.80 -18.71 1.06
N GLN A 109 -5.62 -18.08 1.90
CA GLN A 109 -6.47 -18.80 2.85
C GLN A 109 -7.85 -19.02 2.23
N THR A 110 -8.31 -20.26 2.24
CA THR A 110 -9.65 -20.68 1.82
C THR A 110 -10.39 -21.31 2.98
N GLU A 111 -11.69 -21.59 2.82
CA GLU A 111 -12.47 -22.32 3.84
C GLU A 111 -11.91 -23.72 4.12
N ASP A 112 -11.27 -24.35 3.11
CA ASP A 112 -10.64 -25.66 3.22
C ASP A 112 -9.19 -25.62 3.73
N GLY A 113 -8.68 -24.42 4.06
CA GLY A 113 -7.31 -24.20 4.51
C GLY A 113 -6.42 -23.47 3.50
N PRO A 114 -5.10 -23.49 3.69
CA PRO A 114 -4.17 -22.79 2.79
C PRO A 114 -4.13 -23.48 1.41
N LYS A 115 -4.10 -22.65 0.36
CA LYS A 115 -4.02 -23.09 -1.04
C LYS A 115 -2.99 -22.27 -1.80
N ASP A 116 -2.07 -22.96 -2.48
CA ASP A 116 -1.07 -22.31 -3.34
C ASP A 116 -1.65 -22.08 -4.73
N ILE A 117 -1.66 -20.83 -5.15
CA ILE A 117 -1.99 -20.41 -6.50
C ILE A 117 -0.68 -20.16 -7.25
N ARG A 118 -0.41 -20.97 -8.27
CA ARG A 118 0.82 -20.90 -9.03
C ARG A 118 0.91 -19.62 -9.85
N VAL A 119 2.08 -18.99 -9.82
CA VAL A 119 2.45 -17.89 -10.70
C VAL A 119 3.25 -18.47 -11.87
N LYS A 120 2.72 -18.33 -13.08
CA LYS A 120 3.39 -18.81 -14.29
C LYS A 120 4.65 -18.00 -14.57
N GLN A 121 4.51 -16.69 -14.59
CA GLN A 121 5.60 -15.76 -14.89
C GLN A 121 5.29 -14.35 -14.39
N ILE A 122 6.34 -13.57 -14.23
CA ILE A 122 6.30 -12.12 -14.07
C ILE A 122 7.18 -11.53 -15.16
N HIS A 123 6.65 -10.60 -15.93
CA HIS A 123 7.43 -9.88 -16.91
C HIS A 123 7.31 -8.36 -16.73
N MET A 124 8.37 -7.66 -17.10
CA MET A 124 8.44 -6.20 -17.07
C MET A 124 7.99 -5.65 -18.40
N GLU A 125 7.27 -4.54 -18.38
CA GLU A 125 6.80 -3.87 -19.57
C GLU A 125 6.61 -2.36 -19.37
N GLU A 126 6.42 -1.64 -20.44
CA GLU A 126 6.04 -0.23 -20.41
C GLU A 126 4.52 -0.07 -20.55
N ASP A 127 3.93 0.90 -19.82
CA ASP A 127 2.52 1.25 -20.03
C ASP A 127 2.35 2.12 -21.28
N ALA A 128 1.17 2.07 -21.89
CA ALA A 128 0.76 2.94 -22.99
C ALA A 128 0.32 4.32 -22.47
N GLY A 129 0.14 5.28 -23.38
CA GLY A 129 -0.47 6.57 -23.08
C GLY A 129 -1.93 6.44 -22.62
N LYS A 130 -2.57 7.56 -22.38
CA LYS A 130 -3.98 7.62 -22.01
C LYS A 130 -4.76 8.32 -23.10
N LEU A 131 -5.83 7.67 -23.59
CA LEU A 131 -6.80 8.29 -24.50
C LEU A 131 -7.93 8.91 -23.68
N VAL A 132 -8.30 10.15 -24.07
CA VAL A 132 -9.46 10.86 -23.54
C VAL A 132 -10.36 11.17 -24.72
N HIS A 133 -11.51 10.50 -24.77
CA HIS A 133 -12.48 10.70 -25.83
C HIS A 133 -13.42 11.87 -25.50
N ASP A 134 -13.53 12.83 -26.40
CA ASP A 134 -14.49 13.90 -26.32
C ASP A 134 -15.67 13.60 -27.25
N ASN A 135 -16.80 13.24 -26.64
CA ASN A 135 -18.02 12.92 -27.38
C ASN A 135 -18.66 14.13 -28.09
N TRP A 136 -18.30 15.36 -27.72
CA TRP A 136 -18.84 16.57 -28.34
C TRP A 136 -18.10 16.94 -29.61
N SER A 137 -16.79 16.89 -29.60
CA SER A 137 -15.95 17.23 -30.75
C SER A 137 -15.62 16.03 -31.66
N TYR A 138 -16.04 14.82 -31.28
CA TYR A 138 -15.64 13.57 -31.95
C TYR A 138 -14.12 13.42 -32.10
N THR A 139 -13.37 13.97 -31.15
CA THR A 139 -11.91 13.88 -31.11
C THR A 139 -11.44 13.03 -29.97
N SER A 140 -10.22 12.49 -30.10
CA SER A 140 -9.54 11.80 -29.01
C SER A 140 -8.25 12.54 -28.70
N LEU A 141 -8.11 12.98 -27.45
CA LEU A 141 -6.87 13.57 -26.94
C LEU A 141 -5.98 12.48 -26.42
N VAL A 142 -4.68 12.61 -26.64
CA VAL A 142 -3.68 11.66 -26.18
C VAL A 142 -2.79 12.31 -25.13
N ASN A 143 -2.72 11.69 -23.94
CA ASN A 143 -1.82 12.09 -22.89
C ASN A 143 -0.71 11.03 -22.76
N PHE A 144 0.51 11.41 -23.10
CA PHE A 144 1.69 10.54 -23.06
C PHE A 144 2.43 10.55 -21.70
N ASN A 145 1.91 11.22 -20.66
CA ASN A 145 2.55 11.17 -19.35
C ASN A 145 2.67 9.73 -18.82
N ARG A 146 1.69 8.87 -19.13
CA ARG A 146 1.70 7.46 -18.72
C ARG A 146 2.59 6.57 -19.61
N THR A 147 2.89 6.97 -20.84
CA THR A 147 3.76 6.20 -21.75
C THR A 147 5.09 5.90 -21.11
N SER A 148 5.55 4.67 -21.20
CA SER A 148 6.78 4.15 -20.56
C SER A 148 6.78 4.22 -19.02
N VAL A 149 5.62 4.34 -18.36
CA VAL A 149 5.49 4.05 -16.93
C VAL A 149 5.83 2.57 -16.73
N PRO A 150 6.72 2.23 -15.78
CA PRO A 150 7.16 0.85 -15.60
C PRO A 150 6.06 -0.01 -14.98
N LEU A 151 5.75 -1.11 -15.64
CA LEU A 151 4.82 -2.13 -15.16
C LEU A 151 5.53 -3.47 -14.96
N ILE A 152 4.97 -4.28 -14.08
CA ILE A 152 5.09 -5.73 -14.13
C ILE A 152 3.71 -6.33 -14.39
N GLU A 153 3.68 -7.37 -15.23
CA GLU A 153 2.51 -8.21 -15.40
C GLU A 153 2.76 -9.56 -14.73
N ILE A 154 1.90 -9.90 -13.77
CA ILE A 154 1.94 -11.14 -13.00
C ILE A 154 0.86 -12.06 -13.56
N VAL A 155 1.27 -13.16 -14.20
CA VAL A 155 0.38 -14.13 -14.83
C VAL A 155 0.25 -15.36 -13.93
N SER A 156 -0.96 -15.65 -13.46
CA SER A 156 -1.21 -16.87 -12.69
C SER A 156 -1.46 -18.08 -13.61
N GLN A 157 -1.31 -19.30 -13.05
CA GLN A 157 -1.93 -20.49 -13.62
C GLN A 157 -3.44 -20.47 -13.34
N PRO A 158 -4.25 -21.25 -14.08
CA PRO A 158 -5.70 -21.31 -13.89
C PRO A 158 -6.08 -22.22 -12.69
N ASP A 159 -5.57 -21.87 -11.50
CA ASP A 159 -5.73 -22.65 -10.27
C ASP A 159 -6.92 -22.19 -9.42
N LEU A 160 -7.44 -20.98 -9.66
CA LEU A 160 -8.55 -20.40 -8.92
C LEU A 160 -9.89 -21.03 -9.35
N ARG A 161 -10.81 -21.20 -8.39
CA ARG A 161 -12.08 -21.92 -8.60
C ARG A 161 -13.32 -21.10 -8.23
N SER A 162 -13.14 -19.97 -7.54
CA SER A 162 -14.26 -19.12 -7.11
C SER A 162 -13.89 -17.64 -7.11
N ALA A 163 -14.91 -16.79 -7.04
CA ALA A 163 -14.72 -15.35 -6.86
C ALA A 163 -14.05 -15.03 -5.51
N ASP A 164 -14.35 -15.82 -4.45
CA ASP A 164 -13.71 -15.66 -3.14
C ASP A 164 -12.21 -15.94 -3.18
N GLU A 165 -11.79 -16.99 -3.86
CA GLU A 165 -10.38 -17.30 -4.06
C GLU A 165 -9.66 -16.19 -4.87
N VAL A 166 -10.33 -15.60 -5.87
CA VAL A 166 -9.77 -14.48 -6.64
C VAL A 166 -9.60 -13.24 -5.76
N VAL A 167 -10.59 -12.93 -4.93
CA VAL A 167 -10.50 -11.83 -3.96
C VAL A 167 -9.33 -12.05 -3.00
N ALA A 168 -9.24 -13.23 -2.39
CA ALA A 168 -8.17 -13.59 -1.47
C ALA A 168 -6.78 -13.49 -2.14
N TYR A 169 -6.65 -13.94 -3.39
CA TYR A 169 -5.42 -13.85 -4.16
C TYR A 169 -5.01 -12.40 -4.43
N LEU A 170 -5.95 -11.56 -4.92
CA LEU A 170 -5.67 -10.16 -5.24
C LEU A 170 -5.32 -9.35 -3.98
N GLU A 171 -6.01 -9.59 -2.87
CA GLU A 171 -5.70 -8.93 -1.59
C GLU A 171 -4.35 -9.35 -1.05
N ARG A 172 -4.02 -10.64 -1.13
CA ARG A 172 -2.72 -11.18 -0.73
C ARG A 172 -1.61 -10.62 -1.59
N LEU A 173 -1.77 -10.62 -2.91
CA LEU A 173 -0.82 -10.06 -3.86
C LEU A 173 -0.57 -8.56 -3.59
N ARG A 174 -1.64 -7.79 -3.42
CA ARG A 174 -1.58 -6.37 -3.07
C ARG A 174 -0.78 -6.14 -1.77
N SER A 175 -1.06 -6.94 -0.74
CA SER A 175 -0.36 -6.85 0.54
C SER A 175 1.14 -7.10 0.40
N LEU A 176 1.55 -8.17 -0.30
CA LEU A 176 2.96 -8.51 -0.51
C LEU A 176 3.71 -7.41 -1.28
N LEU A 177 3.12 -6.90 -2.38
CA LEU A 177 3.74 -5.89 -3.21
C LEU A 177 3.89 -4.54 -2.50
N ARG A 178 2.89 -4.14 -1.71
CA ARG A 178 2.97 -2.94 -0.86
C ARG A 178 4.00 -3.10 0.25
N PHE A 179 3.98 -4.23 0.95
CA PHE A 179 4.90 -4.51 2.03
C PHE A 179 6.37 -4.52 1.57
N ALA A 180 6.62 -5.06 0.37
CA ALA A 180 7.94 -5.01 -0.27
C ALA A 180 8.28 -3.65 -0.92
N LYS A 181 7.40 -2.65 -0.83
CA LYS A 181 7.56 -1.31 -1.46
C LYS A 181 7.78 -1.41 -2.98
N VAL A 182 7.25 -2.46 -3.61
CA VAL A 182 7.31 -2.64 -5.07
C VAL A 182 6.33 -1.69 -5.76
N SER A 183 5.15 -1.51 -5.18
CA SER A 183 4.06 -0.69 -5.71
C SER A 183 3.12 -0.21 -4.61
N GLY A 184 2.40 0.89 -4.86
CA GLY A 184 1.24 1.26 -4.06
C GLY A 184 0.04 0.33 -4.26
N ALA A 185 -0.01 -0.40 -5.38
CA ALA A 185 -1.00 -1.40 -5.75
C ALA A 185 -2.45 -0.96 -5.48
N ARG A 186 -2.86 0.21 -6.01
CA ARG A 186 -4.19 0.81 -5.82
C ARG A 186 -5.02 0.65 -7.08
N MET A 187 -6.09 -0.14 -7.03
CA MET A 187 -6.98 -0.34 -8.17
C MET A 187 -7.75 0.95 -8.51
N GLU A 188 -8.19 1.68 -7.50
CA GLU A 188 -8.92 2.95 -7.63
C GLU A 188 -8.09 4.08 -8.30
N LYS A 189 -6.76 3.96 -8.27
CA LYS A 189 -5.82 4.85 -8.98
C LYS A 189 -5.30 4.26 -10.29
N GLY A 190 -5.70 3.03 -10.63
CA GLY A 190 -5.23 2.32 -11.81
C GLY A 190 -3.78 1.83 -11.72
N THR A 191 -3.11 1.95 -10.54
CA THR A 191 -1.75 1.44 -10.34
C THR A 191 -1.69 -0.07 -10.12
N MET A 192 -2.83 -0.72 -10.00
CA MET A 192 -3.04 -2.15 -10.08
C MET A 192 -4.29 -2.42 -10.92
N ARG A 193 -4.20 -3.31 -11.90
CA ARG A 193 -5.30 -3.72 -12.78
C ARG A 193 -5.28 -5.23 -12.89
N ALA A 194 -6.42 -5.85 -13.04
CA ALA A 194 -6.50 -7.30 -13.21
C ALA A 194 -7.47 -7.66 -14.33
N ASP A 195 -7.01 -8.49 -15.25
CA ASP A 195 -7.82 -9.13 -16.26
C ASP A 195 -8.08 -10.58 -15.82
N VAL A 196 -9.32 -11.04 -16.00
CA VAL A 196 -9.76 -12.37 -15.55
C VAL A 196 -10.00 -13.26 -16.76
N ASN A 197 -9.28 -14.37 -16.82
CA ASN A 197 -9.51 -15.43 -17.78
C ASN A 197 -10.36 -16.52 -17.10
N LEU A 198 -11.61 -16.68 -17.54
CA LEU A 198 -12.59 -17.57 -16.94
C LEU A 198 -13.08 -18.62 -17.96
N SER A 199 -13.24 -19.84 -17.52
CA SER A 199 -14.00 -20.89 -18.21
C SER A 199 -14.78 -21.74 -17.21
N VAL A 200 -15.80 -22.45 -17.69
CA VAL A 200 -16.60 -23.37 -16.89
C VAL A 200 -16.52 -24.77 -17.51
N ARG A 201 -16.39 -25.79 -16.68
CA ARG A 201 -16.34 -27.20 -17.08
C ARG A 201 -17.14 -28.06 -16.13
N PRO A 202 -17.55 -29.29 -16.55
CA PRO A 202 -18.11 -30.27 -15.61
C PRO A 202 -17.14 -30.58 -14.47
N ALA A 203 -17.64 -30.66 -13.24
CA ALA A 203 -16.81 -30.94 -12.07
C ALA A 203 -16.08 -32.28 -12.24
N GLY A 204 -14.77 -32.24 -11.93
CA GLY A 204 -13.88 -33.39 -12.09
C GLY A 204 -13.34 -33.60 -13.52
N SER A 205 -13.75 -32.82 -14.52
CA SER A 205 -13.15 -32.83 -15.86
C SER A 205 -11.73 -32.25 -15.82
N THR A 206 -10.82 -32.77 -16.63
CA THR A 206 -9.50 -32.20 -16.87
C THR A 206 -9.45 -31.26 -18.08
N GLU A 207 -10.46 -31.33 -18.94
CA GLU A 207 -10.56 -30.49 -20.14
C GLU A 207 -11.06 -29.09 -19.75
N LEU A 208 -10.40 -28.05 -20.28
CA LEU A 208 -10.83 -26.67 -20.07
C LEU A 208 -12.04 -26.36 -20.95
N GLY A 209 -12.98 -25.58 -20.41
CA GLY A 209 -14.08 -25.01 -21.19
C GLY A 209 -13.63 -23.86 -22.10
N VAL A 210 -14.57 -23.27 -22.81
CA VAL A 210 -14.37 -22.10 -23.65
C VAL A 210 -13.99 -20.90 -22.74
N ARG A 211 -12.90 -20.22 -23.06
CA ARG A 211 -12.38 -19.12 -22.25
C ARG A 211 -12.98 -17.78 -22.63
N THR A 212 -13.46 -17.04 -21.62
CA THR A 212 -13.76 -15.60 -21.70
C THR A 212 -12.69 -14.80 -20.96
N GLU A 213 -12.13 -13.79 -21.60
CA GLU A 213 -11.25 -12.81 -20.98
C GLU A 213 -12.07 -11.58 -20.58
N MET A 214 -12.07 -11.24 -19.29
CA MET A 214 -12.85 -10.13 -18.74
C MET A 214 -11.96 -8.97 -18.41
N LYS A 215 -12.37 -7.76 -18.84
CA LYS A 215 -11.64 -6.50 -18.68
C LYS A 215 -12.51 -5.40 -18.10
N ASN A 216 -11.87 -4.26 -17.76
CA ASN A 216 -12.54 -3.03 -17.29
C ASN A 216 -13.20 -3.15 -15.91
N MET A 217 -12.65 -3.94 -15.03
CA MET A 217 -13.10 -4.05 -13.64
C MET A 217 -12.29 -3.09 -12.75
N ALA A 218 -12.93 -2.04 -12.26
CA ALA A 218 -12.26 -0.95 -11.52
C ALA A 218 -11.98 -1.25 -10.04
N SER A 219 -12.46 -2.37 -9.51
CA SER A 219 -12.30 -2.75 -8.10
C SER A 219 -12.36 -4.26 -7.89
N ILE A 220 -11.82 -4.75 -6.77
CA ILE A 220 -11.93 -6.16 -6.37
C ILE A 220 -13.40 -6.58 -6.25
N ALA A 221 -14.28 -5.69 -5.75
CA ALA A 221 -15.71 -5.95 -5.67
C ALA A 221 -16.37 -6.08 -7.06
N ALA A 222 -15.94 -5.29 -8.04
CA ALA A 222 -16.40 -5.41 -9.43
C ALA A 222 -15.92 -6.72 -10.05
N ILE A 223 -14.67 -7.15 -9.79
CA ILE A 223 -14.13 -8.44 -10.23
C ILE A 223 -14.98 -9.60 -9.70
N ARG A 224 -15.33 -9.58 -8.40
CA ARG A 224 -16.22 -10.58 -7.80
C ARG A 224 -17.54 -10.70 -8.57
N ARG A 225 -18.26 -9.58 -8.74
CA ARG A 225 -19.55 -9.55 -9.45
C ARG A 225 -19.44 -10.03 -10.90
N ALA A 226 -18.36 -9.63 -11.56
CA ALA A 226 -18.11 -10.02 -12.93
C ALA A 226 -17.89 -11.54 -13.07
N ILE A 227 -17.11 -12.16 -12.17
CA ILE A 227 -16.89 -13.62 -12.14
C ILE A 227 -18.19 -14.36 -11.86
N GLU A 228 -18.98 -13.92 -10.88
CA GLU A 228 -20.26 -14.55 -10.55
C GLU A 228 -21.23 -14.49 -11.74
N TYR A 229 -21.32 -13.34 -12.41
CA TYR A 229 -22.14 -13.17 -13.60
C TYR A 229 -21.69 -14.08 -14.76
N GLU A 230 -20.39 -14.05 -15.10
CA GLU A 230 -19.86 -14.85 -16.22
C GLU A 230 -19.95 -16.36 -15.95
N THR A 231 -19.73 -16.80 -14.73
CA THR A 231 -19.93 -18.20 -14.34
C THR A 231 -21.38 -18.63 -14.60
N ALA A 232 -22.35 -17.81 -14.15
CA ALA A 232 -23.77 -18.12 -14.38
C ALA A 232 -24.14 -18.10 -15.88
N ARG A 233 -23.61 -17.12 -16.65
CA ARG A 233 -23.81 -17.04 -18.09
C ARG A 233 -23.29 -18.28 -18.81
N HIS A 234 -22.07 -18.73 -18.49
CA HIS A 234 -21.48 -19.93 -19.09
C HIS A 234 -22.28 -21.19 -18.77
N ILE A 235 -22.74 -21.37 -17.53
CA ILE A 235 -23.55 -22.50 -17.11
C ILE A 235 -24.90 -22.50 -17.89
N ASP A 236 -25.54 -21.34 -17.97
CA ASP A 236 -26.81 -21.18 -18.69
C ASP A 236 -26.68 -21.51 -20.20
N ALA A 237 -25.59 -21.05 -20.81
CA ALA A 237 -25.26 -21.37 -22.19
C ALA A 237 -25.04 -22.87 -22.40
N ILE A 238 -24.35 -23.55 -21.47
CA ILE A 238 -24.05 -24.98 -21.56
C ILE A 238 -25.34 -25.83 -21.33
N GLU A 239 -26.15 -25.47 -20.33
CA GLU A 239 -27.33 -26.25 -19.95
C GLU A 239 -28.54 -26.01 -20.86
N ASN A 240 -28.77 -24.75 -21.20
CA ASN A 240 -30.01 -24.29 -21.87
C ASN A 240 -29.80 -23.89 -23.33
N GLY A 241 -28.51 -23.81 -23.79
CA GLY A 241 -28.22 -23.41 -25.17
C GLY A 241 -28.65 -21.98 -25.48
N THR A 242 -28.60 -21.08 -24.49
CA THR A 242 -29.05 -19.70 -24.63
C THR A 242 -28.17 -18.88 -25.57
N GLU A 243 -26.90 -19.29 -25.71
CA GLU A 243 -25.95 -18.73 -26.66
C GLU A 243 -24.83 -19.74 -26.99
N GLU A 244 -24.12 -19.49 -28.07
CA GLU A 244 -22.90 -20.25 -28.40
C GLU A 244 -21.69 -19.59 -27.71
N LEU A 245 -21.01 -20.35 -26.83
CA LEU A 245 -19.80 -19.88 -26.20
C LEU A 245 -18.63 -19.88 -27.18
N VAL A 246 -18.02 -18.73 -27.37
CA VAL A 246 -16.82 -18.53 -28.20
C VAL A 246 -15.71 -17.91 -27.36
N GLN A 247 -14.46 -18.13 -27.77
CA GLN A 247 -13.33 -17.47 -27.10
C GLN A 247 -13.33 -16.00 -27.46
N GLU A 248 -13.66 -15.14 -26.48
CA GLU A 248 -13.82 -13.71 -26.69
C GLU A 248 -13.28 -12.88 -25.51
N THR A 249 -13.09 -11.57 -25.73
CA THR A 249 -12.85 -10.59 -24.69
C THR A 249 -14.14 -9.84 -24.40
N ARG A 250 -14.50 -9.71 -23.12
CA ARG A 250 -15.71 -9.02 -22.64
C ARG A 250 -15.34 -7.91 -21.66
N GLY A 251 -16.01 -6.77 -21.78
CA GLY A 251 -15.94 -5.67 -20.83
C GLY A 251 -16.97 -5.80 -19.73
N TRP A 252 -16.62 -5.44 -18.52
CA TRP A 252 -17.58 -5.34 -17.42
C TRP A 252 -18.23 -3.96 -17.40
N ASN A 253 -19.56 -3.89 -17.28
CA ASN A 253 -20.32 -2.67 -17.00
C ASN A 253 -20.91 -2.78 -15.60
N ASP A 254 -20.33 -2.07 -14.65
CA ASP A 254 -20.68 -2.17 -13.24
C ASP A 254 -22.09 -1.62 -12.94
N ASP A 255 -22.49 -0.56 -13.62
CA ASP A 255 -23.82 0.06 -13.47
C ASP A 255 -24.93 -0.90 -13.96
N ALA A 256 -24.69 -1.59 -15.06
CA ALA A 256 -25.63 -2.55 -15.61
C ALA A 256 -25.55 -3.93 -14.93
N GLY A 257 -24.49 -4.21 -14.19
CA GLY A 257 -24.22 -5.54 -13.59
C GLY A 257 -24.07 -6.65 -14.62
N LYS A 258 -23.50 -6.35 -15.80
CA LYS A 258 -23.39 -7.28 -16.94
C LYS A 258 -22.10 -7.09 -17.71
N SER A 259 -21.65 -8.20 -18.32
CA SER A 259 -20.59 -8.16 -19.32
C SER A 259 -21.15 -7.86 -20.73
N PHE A 260 -20.31 -7.33 -21.60
CA PHE A 260 -20.59 -7.11 -23.00
C PHE A 260 -19.41 -7.51 -23.89
N ALA A 261 -19.66 -8.07 -25.06
CA ALA A 261 -18.59 -8.44 -25.99
C ALA A 261 -17.87 -7.19 -26.49
N MET A 262 -16.52 -7.21 -26.45
CA MET A 262 -15.70 -6.13 -26.97
C MET A 262 -15.16 -6.45 -28.37
N ARG A 263 -14.34 -7.49 -28.46
CA ARG A 263 -13.71 -7.93 -29.72
C ARG A 263 -13.31 -9.40 -29.61
N ASN A 264 -13.05 -10.02 -30.74
CA ASN A 264 -12.37 -11.31 -30.75
C ASN A 264 -10.92 -11.14 -30.34
N LYS A 265 -10.37 -12.09 -29.58
CA LYS A 265 -8.99 -12.04 -29.10
C LYS A 265 -8.01 -12.18 -30.24
N GLU A 266 -7.05 -11.25 -30.33
CA GLU A 266 -5.89 -11.38 -31.21
C GLU A 266 -4.98 -12.52 -30.73
N THR A 267 -4.36 -13.22 -31.65
CA THR A 267 -3.43 -14.30 -31.34
C THR A 267 -2.02 -13.74 -31.08
N ALA A 268 -1.20 -14.50 -30.35
CA ALA A 268 0.21 -14.10 -30.13
C ALA A 268 0.97 -13.90 -31.45
N GLY A 269 0.57 -14.61 -32.53
CA GLY A 269 1.13 -14.45 -33.87
C GLY A 269 0.88 -13.08 -34.50
N ASP A 270 -0.20 -12.39 -34.10
CA ASP A 270 -0.56 -11.08 -34.63
C ASP A 270 0.39 -9.98 -34.11
N TYR A 271 0.97 -10.14 -32.91
CA TYR A 271 1.90 -9.20 -32.31
C TYR A 271 3.33 -9.31 -32.82
N ARG A 272 3.70 -10.35 -33.52
CA ARG A 272 5.01 -10.55 -34.14
C ARG A 272 6.16 -10.23 -33.19
N TYR A 273 6.15 -10.84 -32.00
CA TYR A 273 7.20 -10.63 -30.99
C TYR A 273 8.61 -10.92 -31.53
N PHE A 274 9.55 -10.03 -31.21
CA PHE A 274 10.97 -10.25 -31.46
C PHE A 274 11.81 -9.50 -30.41
N PRO A 275 13.03 -9.99 -30.08
CA PRO A 275 13.93 -9.33 -29.15
C PRO A 275 14.23 -7.90 -29.55
N ASP A 276 14.18 -6.95 -28.61
CA ASP A 276 14.50 -5.55 -28.89
C ASP A 276 16.00 -5.39 -29.10
N PRO A 277 16.46 -5.04 -30.32
CA PRO A 277 17.88 -4.89 -30.60
C PRO A 277 18.52 -3.67 -29.94
N ASN A 278 17.71 -2.75 -29.41
CA ASN A 278 18.20 -1.52 -28.80
C ASN A 278 18.45 -1.70 -27.28
N ILE A 279 18.00 -2.80 -26.70
CA ILE A 279 18.20 -3.10 -25.27
C ILE A 279 19.02 -4.39 -25.17
N MET A 280 20.23 -4.25 -24.65
CA MET A 280 21.10 -5.44 -24.45
C MET A 280 20.48 -6.39 -23.44
N PRO A 281 20.72 -7.72 -23.56
CA PRO A 281 20.34 -8.66 -22.53
C PRO A 281 20.87 -8.23 -21.16
N ILE A 282 20.00 -8.32 -20.17
CA ILE A 282 20.33 -7.97 -18.79
C ILE A 282 20.81 -9.22 -18.09
N VAL A 283 22.06 -9.19 -17.61
CA VAL A 283 22.67 -10.28 -16.87
C VAL A 283 22.66 -9.92 -15.39
N ILE A 284 21.99 -10.75 -14.59
CA ILE A 284 21.89 -10.61 -13.14
C ILE A 284 22.92 -11.54 -12.53
N ASP A 285 24.07 -10.97 -12.11
CA ASP A 285 25.13 -11.70 -11.41
C ASP A 285 24.72 -12.05 -9.96
N ASP A 286 25.54 -12.83 -9.31
CA ASP A 286 25.25 -13.29 -7.95
C ASP A 286 25.28 -12.13 -6.93
N GLU A 287 26.19 -11.17 -7.08
CA GLU A 287 26.29 -10.01 -6.18
C GLU A 287 25.00 -9.16 -6.26
N TRP A 288 24.51 -8.90 -7.45
CA TRP A 288 23.25 -8.15 -7.64
C TRP A 288 22.06 -8.93 -7.07
N TYR A 289 21.95 -10.23 -7.39
CA TYR A 289 20.89 -11.08 -6.87
C TYR A 289 20.89 -11.11 -5.35
N ASP A 290 22.04 -11.39 -4.74
CA ASP A 290 22.19 -11.51 -3.30
C ASP A 290 21.90 -10.19 -2.58
N SER A 291 22.27 -9.05 -3.18
CA SER A 291 21.94 -7.73 -2.64
C SER A 291 20.42 -7.48 -2.56
N ILE A 292 19.67 -7.90 -3.59
CA ILE A 292 18.21 -7.79 -3.59
C ILE A 292 17.60 -8.79 -2.60
N HIS A 293 18.09 -10.05 -2.59
CA HIS A 293 17.59 -11.07 -1.67
C HIS A 293 17.79 -10.67 -0.21
N ALA A 294 18.94 -10.10 0.14
CA ALA A 294 19.22 -9.61 1.48
C ALA A 294 18.37 -8.38 1.89
N SER A 295 17.84 -7.64 0.93
CA SER A 295 16.98 -6.48 1.15
C SER A 295 15.49 -6.82 1.30
N LEU A 296 15.11 -8.08 1.09
CA LEU A 296 13.71 -8.51 1.22
C LEU A 296 13.22 -8.30 2.65
N PRO A 297 12.03 -7.76 2.84
CA PRO A 297 11.42 -7.72 4.15
C PRO A 297 10.99 -9.12 4.60
N GLU A 298 10.98 -9.36 5.88
CA GLU A 298 10.24 -10.51 6.41
C GLU A 298 8.75 -10.38 6.02
N LEU A 299 8.11 -11.51 5.75
CA LEU A 299 6.70 -11.52 5.39
C LEU A 299 5.82 -11.00 6.54
N PRO A 300 4.70 -10.33 6.24
CA PRO A 300 3.81 -9.78 7.28
C PRO A 300 3.38 -10.80 8.32
N GLU A 301 3.07 -12.04 7.92
CA GLU A 301 2.68 -13.13 8.82
C GLU A 301 3.82 -13.58 9.74
N VAL A 302 5.06 -13.59 9.27
CA VAL A 302 6.24 -13.94 10.10
C VAL A 302 6.45 -12.85 11.16
N LYS A 303 6.36 -11.58 10.76
CA LYS A 303 6.40 -10.45 11.71
C LYS A 303 5.25 -10.51 12.71
N ARG A 304 4.04 -10.81 12.25
CA ARG A 304 2.87 -10.96 13.11
C ARG A 304 3.10 -12.03 14.18
N GLU A 305 3.53 -13.21 13.75
CA GLU A 305 3.82 -14.30 14.68
C GLU A 305 4.93 -13.90 15.68
N HIS A 306 5.98 -13.25 15.23
CA HIS A 306 7.03 -12.72 16.08
C HIS A 306 6.49 -11.70 17.10
N TYR A 307 5.63 -10.77 16.69
CA TYR A 307 5.06 -9.76 17.57
C TYR A 307 4.15 -10.37 18.64
N VAL A 308 3.39 -11.41 18.31
CA VAL A 308 2.55 -12.12 19.28
C VAL A 308 3.39 -12.99 20.23
N THR A 309 4.25 -13.86 19.68
CA THR A 309 4.94 -14.90 20.45
C THR A 309 6.15 -14.40 21.23
N SER A 310 6.94 -13.48 20.65
CA SER A 310 8.22 -13.02 21.21
C SER A 310 8.12 -11.65 21.86
N VAL A 311 7.34 -10.74 21.27
CA VAL A 311 7.17 -9.36 21.79
C VAL A 311 6.01 -9.25 22.78
N GLY A 312 5.05 -10.17 22.72
CA GLY A 312 3.91 -10.25 23.66
C GLY A 312 2.77 -9.29 23.35
N LEU A 313 2.60 -8.90 22.08
CA LEU A 313 1.44 -8.13 21.64
C LEU A 313 0.18 -9.00 21.55
N SER A 314 -0.99 -8.38 21.58
CA SER A 314 -2.24 -9.05 21.23
C SER A 314 -2.29 -9.36 19.73
N ASP A 315 -3.06 -10.39 19.34
CA ASP A 315 -3.32 -10.70 17.92
C ASP A 315 -3.81 -9.48 17.16
N TYR A 316 -4.73 -8.71 17.76
CA TYR A 316 -5.26 -7.49 17.16
C TYR A 316 -4.18 -6.42 16.89
N ASP A 317 -3.30 -6.14 17.88
CA ASP A 317 -2.25 -5.14 17.70
C ASP A 317 -1.25 -5.58 16.63
N ALA A 318 -0.88 -6.87 16.64
CA ALA A 318 0.02 -7.44 15.66
C ALA A 318 -0.58 -7.38 14.25
N ASP A 319 -1.86 -7.72 14.08
CA ASP A 319 -2.58 -7.61 12.81
C ASP A 319 -2.59 -6.17 12.28
N MET A 320 -2.89 -5.20 13.16
CA MET A 320 -2.94 -3.78 12.77
C MET A 320 -1.58 -3.23 12.36
N LEU A 321 -0.51 -3.60 13.06
CA LEU A 321 0.85 -3.17 12.73
C LEU A 321 1.34 -3.77 11.41
N THR A 322 1.04 -5.05 11.16
CA THR A 322 1.53 -5.76 9.97
C THR A 322 0.74 -5.49 8.70
N GLN A 323 -0.30 -4.64 8.76
CA GLN A 323 -0.99 -4.15 7.56
C GLN A 323 -0.11 -3.25 6.68
N SER A 324 0.96 -2.66 7.25
CA SER A 324 1.87 -1.76 6.54
C SER A 324 3.30 -1.95 7.02
N ARG A 325 4.23 -1.99 6.07
CA ARG A 325 5.65 -2.00 6.41
C ARG A 325 6.09 -0.75 7.16
N ALA A 326 5.52 0.41 6.83
CA ALA A 326 5.87 1.65 7.54
C ALA A 326 5.46 1.60 9.02
N PHE A 327 4.35 0.94 9.34
CA PHE A 327 3.96 0.69 10.73
C PHE A 327 4.92 -0.26 11.43
N CYS A 328 5.33 -1.35 10.76
CA CYS A 328 6.34 -2.27 11.31
C CYS A 328 7.68 -1.56 11.56
N ASP A 329 8.20 -0.86 10.54
CA ASP A 329 9.47 -0.13 10.63
C ASP A 329 9.42 0.93 11.77
N CYS A 330 8.30 1.64 11.90
CA CYS A 330 8.08 2.62 12.96
C CYS A 330 8.00 1.95 14.35
N PHE A 331 7.30 0.84 14.47
CA PHE A 331 7.16 0.07 15.70
C PHE A 331 8.51 -0.47 16.19
N GLU A 332 9.24 -1.14 15.31
CA GLU A 332 10.57 -1.69 15.61
C GLU A 332 11.57 -0.60 15.98
N GLY A 333 11.53 0.53 15.27
CA GLY A 333 12.35 1.70 15.57
C GLY A 333 11.99 2.36 16.90
N ALA A 334 10.71 2.40 17.26
CA ALA A 334 10.25 2.94 18.56
C ALA A 334 10.70 2.05 19.72
N MET A 335 10.61 0.73 19.58
CA MET A 335 11.15 -0.22 20.57
C MET A 335 12.66 -0.10 20.71
N ALA A 336 13.37 0.02 19.60
CA ALA A 336 14.83 0.23 19.61
C ALA A 336 15.24 1.53 20.33
N ALA A 337 14.38 2.56 20.29
CA ALA A 337 14.56 3.81 21.02
C ALA A 337 14.07 3.74 22.48
N GLY A 338 13.65 2.57 22.97
CA GLY A 338 13.32 2.32 24.39
C GLY A 338 11.84 2.38 24.73
N ALA A 339 10.94 2.55 23.76
CA ALA A 339 9.50 2.51 24.04
C ALA A 339 9.03 1.10 24.41
N ALA A 340 8.12 0.99 25.37
CA ALA A 340 7.48 -0.29 25.70
C ALA A 340 6.63 -0.78 24.51
N PRO A 341 6.62 -2.08 24.18
CA PRO A 341 5.94 -2.61 23.00
C PRO A 341 4.45 -2.22 22.92
N LYS A 342 3.72 -2.36 24.02
CA LYS A 342 2.30 -2.02 24.06
C LYS A 342 2.02 -0.54 23.84
N GLU A 343 2.87 0.33 24.37
CA GLU A 343 2.77 1.77 24.20
C GLU A 343 3.08 2.18 22.76
N ALA A 344 4.17 1.64 22.18
CA ALA A 344 4.53 1.87 20.79
C ALA A 344 3.39 1.44 19.84
N ALA A 345 2.84 0.24 20.03
CA ALA A 345 1.70 -0.24 19.26
C ALA A 345 0.49 0.69 19.38
N ASN A 346 0.10 1.08 20.60
CA ASN A 346 -1.03 1.98 20.84
C ASN A 346 -0.81 3.35 20.16
N TRP A 347 0.39 3.92 20.23
CA TRP A 347 0.68 5.20 19.59
C TRP A 347 0.56 5.13 18.07
N ILE A 348 1.04 4.06 17.45
CA ILE A 348 0.95 3.87 16.01
C ILE A 348 -0.50 3.63 15.58
N ILE A 349 -1.17 2.65 16.19
CA ILE A 349 -2.53 2.22 15.80
C ILE A 349 -3.58 3.30 16.08
N THR A 350 -3.39 4.09 17.15
CA THR A 350 -4.40 5.09 17.55
C THR A 350 -4.03 6.50 17.14
N ASN A 351 -2.81 6.96 17.49
CA ASN A 351 -2.44 8.36 17.29
C ASN A 351 -1.91 8.61 15.87
N CYS A 352 -0.93 7.83 15.39
CA CYS A 352 -0.41 7.98 14.02
C CYS A 352 -1.50 7.68 12.99
N ALA A 353 -2.23 6.57 13.12
CA ALA A 353 -3.34 6.23 12.23
C ALA A 353 -4.46 7.30 12.27
N GLY A 354 -4.72 7.89 13.44
CA GLY A 354 -5.67 8.99 13.56
C GLY A 354 -5.27 10.24 12.77
N VAL A 355 -3.99 10.60 12.76
CA VAL A 355 -3.45 11.72 11.96
C VAL A 355 -3.49 11.38 10.47
N LEU A 356 -3.06 10.17 10.08
CA LEU A 356 -3.12 9.71 8.69
C LEU A 356 -4.54 9.78 8.14
N ASN A 357 -5.52 9.25 8.86
CA ASN A 357 -6.94 9.28 8.47
C ASN A 357 -7.47 10.71 8.29
N LYS A 358 -7.17 11.62 9.22
CA LYS A 358 -7.57 13.04 9.11
C LYS A 358 -7.01 13.71 7.85
N ARG A 359 -5.82 13.27 7.40
CA ARG A 359 -5.13 13.82 6.22
C ARG A 359 -5.44 13.07 4.91
N GLY A 360 -6.27 12.02 4.96
CA GLY A 360 -6.55 11.16 3.81
C GLY A 360 -5.34 10.36 3.32
N MET A 361 -4.37 10.13 4.21
CA MET A 361 -3.15 9.36 3.95
C MET A 361 -3.34 7.89 4.33
N THR A 362 -2.60 7.01 3.69
CA THR A 362 -2.57 5.58 4.02
C THR A 362 -1.50 5.27 5.06
N SER A 363 -1.58 4.08 5.66
CA SER A 363 -0.56 3.61 6.62
C SER A 363 0.86 3.54 6.05
N ASP A 364 1.01 3.31 4.74
CA ASP A 364 2.33 3.27 4.08
C ASP A 364 2.97 4.67 3.93
N GLU A 365 2.17 5.71 4.10
CA GLU A 365 2.60 7.12 4.01
C GLU A 365 2.96 7.70 5.38
N LEU A 366 3.14 6.87 6.43
CA LEU A 366 3.59 7.31 7.76
C LEU A 366 4.99 7.93 7.68
N PRO A 367 5.13 9.27 7.91
CA PRO A 367 6.41 9.94 7.73
C PRO A 367 7.29 9.89 8.99
N VAL A 368 6.72 9.50 10.13
CA VAL A 368 7.39 9.60 11.45
C VAL A 368 8.35 8.44 11.64
N PRO A 369 9.67 8.68 11.78
CA PRO A 369 10.63 7.64 12.11
C PRO A 369 10.35 7.03 13.48
N GLY A 370 10.55 5.71 13.59
CA GLY A 370 10.33 5.01 14.86
C GLY A 370 11.19 5.55 16.00
N SER A 371 12.41 5.98 15.73
CA SER A 371 13.29 6.60 16.72
C SER A 371 12.70 7.88 17.32
N ALA A 372 12.12 8.75 16.50
CA ALA A 372 11.47 9.97 16.96
C ALA A 372 10.20 9.64 17.77
N LEU A 373 9.40 8.69 17.29
CA LEU A 373 8.20 8.24 18.01
C LEU A 373 8.57 7.62 19.36
N GLY A 374 9.59 6.77 19.42
CA GLY A 374 10.04 6.14 20.67
C GLY A 374 10.52 7.16 21.71
N GLN A 375 11.30 8.14 21.28
CA GLN A 375 11.71 9.25 22.17
C GLN A 375 10.49 10.06 22.66
N LEU A 376 9.53 10.36 21.78
CA LEU A 376 8.31 11.07 22.14
C LEU A 376 7.48 10.30 23.18
N ILE A 377 7.33 8.98 22.99
CA ILE A 377 6.68 8.09 23.95
C ILE A 377 7.40 8.13 25.30
N GLY A 378 8.76 8.06 25.29
CA GLY A 378 9.57 8.17 26.51
C GLY A 378 9.36 9.50 27.24
N LEU A 379 9.34 10.63 26.53
CA LEU A 379 9.06 11.95 27.14
C LEU A 379 7.67 12.03 27.78
N VAL A 380 6.68 11.39 27.17
CA VAL A 380 5.32 11.32 27.74
C VAL A 380 5.28 10.39 28.95
N GLY A 381 5.93 9.22 28.85
CA GLY A 381 6.01 8.25 29.95
C GLY A 381 6.75 8.80 31.18
N ASP A 382 7.81 9.57 30.96
CA ASP A 382 8.57 10.28 32.03
C ASP A 382 7.80 11.49 32.61
N GLY A 383 6.63 11.84 32.07
CA GLY A 383 5.90 13.04 32.49
C GLY A 383 6.52 14.37 32.05
N LYS A 384 7.60 14.35 31.24
CA LYS A 384 8.25 15.55 30.70
C LYS A 384 7.39 16.28 29.68
N VAL A 385 6.52 15.57 29.00
CA VAL A 385 5.52 16.07 28.06
C VAL A 385 4.16 15.51 28.45
N SER A 386 3.12 16.34 28.49
CA SER A 386 1.77 15.83 28.71
C SER A 386 1.27 15.03 27.50
N ASN A 387 0.34 14.09 27.70
CA ASN A 387 -0.22 13.30 26.59
C ASN A 387 -0.85 14.18 25.49
N ALA A 388 -1.50 15.29 25.88
CA ALA A 388 -2.04 16.26 24.92
C ALA A 388 -0.95 16.95 24.10
N ASN A 389 0.14 17.36 24.75
CA ASN A 389 1.29 17.98 24.08
C ASN A 389 2.04 16.95 23.20
N GLY A 390 2.14 15.70 23.64
CA GLY A 390 2.71 14.63 22.84
C GLY A 390 1.97 14.41 21.52
N LYS A 391 0.63 14.45 21.54
CA LYS A 391 -0.19 14.39 20.31
C LYS A 391 0.02 15.63 19.42
N ARG A 392 0.17 16.80 20.00
CA ARG A 392 0.50 18.01 19.22
C ARG A 392 1.89 17.93 18.57
N LEU A 393 2.91 17.46 19.32
CA LEU A 393 4.23 17.21 18.74
C LEU A 393 4.16 16.22 17.60
N LEU A 394 3.41 15.13 17.74
CA LEU A 394 3.19 14.17 16.66
C LEU A 394 2.58 14.85 15.43
N GLU A 395 1.52 15.66 15.58
CA GLU A 395 0.91 16.41 14.46
C GLU A 395 1.91 17.36 13.80
N THR A 396 2.78 18.02 14.59
CA THR A 396 3.85 18.90 14.06
C THR A 396 4.88 18.10 13.23
N LEU A 397 5.23 16.86 13.63
CA LEU A 397 6.14 16.03 12.81
C LEU A 397 5.55 15.73 11.42
N PHE A 398 4.24 15.51 11.32
CA PHE A 398 3.57 15.37 10.04
C PHE A 398 3.54 16.67 9.23
N ASP A 399 3.48 17.83 9.90
CA ASP A 399 3.51 19.13 9.23
C ASP A 399 4.90 19.44 8.66
N LEU A 400 5.97 19.11 9.38
CA LEU A 400 7.35 19.22 8.90
C LEU A 400 7.57 18.41 7.63
N ASP A 401 7.16 17.14 7.64
CA ASP A 401 7.27 16.27 6.44
C ASP A 401 6.49 16.85 5.26
N ALA A 402 5.26 17.31 5.48
CA ALA A 402 4.44 17.93 4.43
C ALA A 402 5.06 19.22 3.84
N GLN A 403 5.91 19.91 4.59
CA GLN A 403 6.68 21.08 4.17
C GLN A 403 8.03 20.71 3.52
N GLY A 404 8.38 19.41 3.52
CA GLY A 404 9.66 18.92 3.03
C GLY A 404 10.83 19.19 3.99
N GLU A 405 10.51 19.46 5.26
CA GLU A 405 11.49 19.66 6.32
C GLU A 405 11.88 18.34 6.98
N SER A 406 13.11 18.25 7.48
CA SER A 406 13.59 17.05 8.16
C SER A 406 12.97 16.92 9.55
N ILE A 407 12.58 15.69 9.91
CA ILE A 407 12.12 15.36 11.27
C ILE A 407 13.31 15.45 12.24
N PRO A 408 13.15 16.16 13.39
CA PRO A 408 14.21 16.30 14.37
C PRO A 408 14.70 14.96 14.95
N GLU A 409 16.02 14.83 15.12
CA GLU A 409 16.63 13.63 15.72
C GLU A 409 16.50 13.64 17.26
N ASP A 410 16.49 14.81 17.90
CA ASP A 410 16.33 15.00 19.34
C ASP A 410 14.93 15.56 19.66
N MET A 411 14.05 14.70 20.09
CA MET A 411 12.67 15.05 20.42
C MET A 411 12.56 15.86 21.73
N ALA A 412 13.54 15.79 22.63
CA ALA A 412 13.53 16.61 23.84
C ALA A 412 13.85 18.07 23.52
N ALA A 413 14.91 18.32 22.75
CA ALA A 413 15.25 19.65 22.26
C ALA A 413 14.12 20.25 21.39
N PHE A 414 13.49 19.43 20.56
CA PHE A 414 12.34 19.86 19.75
C PHE A 414 11.13 20.25 20.61
N ALA A 415 10.78 19.43 21.60
CA ALA A 415 9.68 19.72 22.52
C ALA A 415 9.95 21.01 23.36
N GLU A 416 11.21 21.27 23.69
CA GLU A 416 11.63 22.51 24.35
C GLU A 416 11.46 23.73 23.44
N ALA A 417 11.92 23.63 22.19
CA ALA A 417 11.79 24.70 21.18
C ALA A 417 10.33 25.05 20.91
N GLU A 418 9.45 24.05 20.83
CA GLU A 418 8.00 24.21 20.70
C GLU A 418 7.34 24.71 22.00
N GLY A 419 8.08 24.80 23.11
CA GLY A 419 7.58 25.20 24.42
C GLY A 419 6.53 24.23 24.98
N LEU A 420 6.64 22.93 24.67
CA LEU A 420 5.70 21.87 25.06
C LEU A 420 6.23 20.95 26.18
N LEU A 421 7.46 21.19 26.63
CA LEU A 421 7.95 20.54 27.87
C LEU A 421 7.15 21.01 29.08
N ASN A 422 6.90 20.09 29.98
CA ASN A 422 6.33 20.41 31.28
C ASN A 422 7.36 21.17 32.11
N SER A 423 6.91 22.18 32.84
CA SER A 423 7.76 22.84 33.81
C SER A 423 8.12 21.85 34.94
N SER A 424 9.40 21.60 35.10
CA SER A 424 9.94 20.80 36.24
C SER A 424 10.20 21.66 37.46
N ASP A 425 9.92 22.96 37.39
CA ASP A 425 10.11 23.90 38.51
C ASP A 425 9.00 23.70 39.55
N THR A 426 9.29 22.84 40.53
CA THR A 426 8.40 22.55 41.65
C THR A 426 7.98 23.81 42.40
N GLY A 427 8.90 24.81 42.50
CA GLY A 427 8.60 26.07 43.14
C GLY A 427 7.57 26.91 42.38
N ALA A 428 7.61 26.90 41.04
CA ALA A 428 6.59 27.56 40.23
C ALA A 428 5.23 26.87 40.35
N LEU A 429 5.20 25.51 40.43
CA LEU A 429 3.97 24.73 40.65
C LEU A 429 3.39 25.02 42.02
N GLU A 430 4.20 25.05 43.08
CA GLU A 430 3.78 25.37 44.45
C GLU A 430 3.21 26.80 44.53
N ALA A 431 3.83 27.75 43.86
CA ALA A 431 3.33 29.12 43.83
C ALA A 431 1.97 29.24 43.14
N VAL A 432 1.74 28.51 42.06
CA VAL A 432 0.44 28.49 41.37
C VAL A 432 -0.63 27.76 42.23
N VAL A 433 -0.28 26.67 42.87
CA VAL A 433 -1.17 25.95 43.78
C VAL A 433 -1.60 26.83 44.93
N ALA A 434 -0.65 27.51 45.56
CA ALA A 434 -0.93 28.44 46.65
C ALA A 434 -1.81 29.64 46.21
N ALA A 435 -1.54 30.19 45.03
CA ALA A 435 -2.32 31.28 44.45
C ALA A 435 -3.78 30.87 44.15
N VAL A 436 -3.98 29.64 43.60
CA VAL A 436 -5.32 29.11 43.28
C VAL A 436 -6.10 28.82 44.55
N ILE A 437 -5.51 28.22 45.59
CA ILE A 437 -6.13 27.96 46.88
C ILE A 437 -6.52 29.31 47.57
N ALA A 438 -5.66 30.32 47.47
CA ALA A 438 -5.93 31.65 48.02
C ALA A 438 -7.05 32.39 47.25
N ALA A 439 -7.20 32.13 45.96
CA ALA A 439 -8.23 32.74 45.10
C ALA A 439 -9.63 32.15 45.30
N ASP A 440 -9.71 30.88 45.71
CA ASP A 440 -11.00 30.16 45.96
C ASP A 440 -10.98 29.43 47.32
N PRO A 441 -11.02 30.16 48.42
CA PRO A 441 -10.96 29.58 49.76
C PRO A 441 -12.19 28.77 50.12
N GLU A 442 -13.37 29.03 49.51
CA GLU A 442 -14.60 28.28 49.76
C GLU A 442 -14.50 26.86 49.19
N THR A 443 -14.00 26.71 47.99
CA THR A 443 -13.80 25.39 47.37
C THR A 443 -12.68 24.62 48.09
N ALA A 444 -11.62 25.30 48.50
CA ALA A 444 -10.56 24.69 49.31
C ALA A 444 -11.09 24.18 50.68
N GLN A 445 -11.91 24.97 51.35
CA GLN A 445 -12.54 24.55 52.60
C GLN A 445 -13.50 23.37 52.41
N ALA A 446 -14.29 23.40 51.33
CA ALA A 446 -15.17 22.28 50.99
C ALA A 446 -14.41 20.95 50.81
N TYR A 447 -13.18 20.98 50.27
CA TYR A 447 -12.32 19.80 50.16
C TYR A 447 -11.84 19.35 51.57
N ARG A 448 -11.41 20.29 52.43
CA ARG A 448 -11.01 20.00 53.80
C ARG A 448 -12.16 19.40 54.62
N ASP A 449 -13.40 19.81 54.35
CA ASP A 449 -14.62 19.29 54.99
C ASP A 449 -15.06 17.91 54.43
N GLY A 450 -14.22 17.26 53.57
CA GLY A 450 -14.40 15.91 53.06
C GLY A 450 -15.13 15.81 51.72
N ARG A 451 -15.36 16.91 51.00
CA ARG A 451 -15.94 16.89 49.63
C ARG A 451 -14.86 16.66 48.60
N GLU A 452 -14.44 15.42 48.36
CA GLU A 452 -13.36 15.08 47.42
C GLU A 452 -13.55 15.67 46.03
N LYS A 453 -14.81 15.83 45.56
CA LYS A 453 -15.10 16.42 44.23
C LYS A 453 -14.70 17.89 44.12
N ALA A 454 -14.49 18.62 45.23
CA ALA A 454 -14.04 19.99 45.25
C ALA A 454 -12.55 20.15 44.75
N LEU A 455 -11.81 19.05 44.68
CA LEU A 455 -10.47 19.03 44.09
C LEU A 455 -10.49 19.39 42.62
N ASN A 456 -11.50 18.96 41.85
CA ASN A 456 -11.52 19.11 40.39
C ASN A 456 -11.57 20.58 39.90
N PRO A 457 -12.41 21.49 40.45
CA PRO A 457 -12.36 22.90 40.09
C PRO A 457 -11.01 23.55 40.37
N LEU A 458 -10.41 23.29 41.55
CA LEU A 458 -9.08 23.82 41.88
C LEU A 458 -7.99 23.30 40.97
N PHE A 459 -8.01 22.01 40.66
CA PHE A 459 -7.12 21.40 39.70
C PHE A 459 -7.27 22.02 38.31
N GLY A 460 -8.49 22.23 37.83
CA GLY A 460 -8.79 22.90 36.57
C GLY A 460 -8.27 24.35 36.52
N ALA A 461 -8.38 25.09 37.62
CA ALA A 461 -7.85 26.43 37.76
C ALA A 461 -6.28 26.47 37.67
N CYS A 462 -5.62 25.54 38.36
CA CYS A 462 -4.18 25.38 38.30
C CYS A 462 -3.73 25.04 36.83
N MET A 463 -4.40 24.07 36.19
CA MET A 463 -4.11 23.68 34.79
C MET A 463 -4.27 24.85 33.83
N LYS A 464 -5.28 25.71 34.03
CA LYS A 464 -5.50 26.91 33.22
C LYS A 464 -4.36 27.93 33.37
N GLN A 465 -3.90 28.19 34.59
CA GLN A 465 -2.78 29.10 34.85
C GLN A 465 -1.45 28.57 34.29
N LEU A 466 -1.22 27.28 34.41
CA LEU A 466 -0.04 26.58 33.88
C LEU A 466 -0.11 26.32 32.37
N LYS A 467 -1.22 26.70 31.69
CA LYS A 467 -1.47 26.48 30.26
C LYS A 467 -1.27 25.01 29.85
N GLY A 468 -1.56 24.08 30.76
CA GLY A 468 -1.37 22.65 30.52
C GLY A 468 0.10 22.16 30.50
N LYS A 469 1.06 22.99 30.91
CA LYS A 469 2.50 22.68 30.89
C LYS A 469 3.00 22.17 32.25
N CYS A 470 2.38 21.13 32.76
CA CYS A 470 2.83 20.46 34.00
C CYS A 470 2.43 19.00 34.00
N ASP A 471 3.15 18.20 34.78
CA ASP A 471 2.73 16.85 35.11
C ASP A 471 1.44 16.89 35.95
N THR A 472 0.40 16.29 35.42
CA THR A 472 -0.92 16.28 36.05
C THR A 472 -0.95 15.53 37.39
N GLN A 473 -0.10 14.50 37.53
CA GLN A 473 0.00 13.72 38.74
C GLN A 473 0.78 14.46 39.82
N VAL A 474 1.87 15.09 39.46
CA VAL A 474 2.66 15.95 40.37
C VAL A 474 1.82 17.12 40.85
N LEU A 475 1.14 17.82 39.94
CA LEU A 475 0.26 18.92 40.29
C LEU A 475 -0.86 18.49 41.24
N ARG A 476 -1.47 17.33 40.96
CA ARG A 476 -2.54 16.77 41.78
C ARG A 476 -2.04 16.44 43.18
N ASN A 477 -0.88 15.83 43.28
CA ASN A 477 -0.29 15.48 44.60
C ASN A 477 0.06 16.75 45.38
N LEU A 478 0.70 17.75 44.76
CA LEU A 478 1.00 19.04 45.38
C LEU A 478 -0.25 19.76 45.85
N LEU A 479 -1.31 19.77 45.04
CA LEU A 479 -2.59 20.37 45.42
C LEU A 479 -3.23 19.67 46.64
N ILE A 480 -3.16 18.34 46.67
CA ILE A 480 -3.65 17.56 47.82
C ILE A 480 -2.82 17.81 49.09
N GLU A 481 -1.50 17.88 48.96
CA GLU A 481 -0.59 18.17 50.05
C GLU A 481 -0.84 19.57 50.65
N GLU A 482 -0.99 20.56 49.75
CA GLU A 482 -1.23 21.95 50.20
C GLU A 482 -2.61 22.16 50.80
N LEU A 483 -3.64 21.45 50.31
CA LEU A 483 -4.99 21.45 50.90
C LEU A 483 -5.07 20.77 52.26
N LYS A 484 -4.12 19.88 52.58
CA LYS A 484 -4.04 19.21 53.89
C LYS A 484 -3.35 20.06 54.97
N LYS A 485 -2.59 21.08 54.57
CA LYS A 485 -2.04 22.07 55.49
C LYS A 485 -3.13 23.05 55.93
#